data_49d2671bbb06466d6eb335ced22960fa
#
_entry.id   49d2671bbb06466d6eb335ced22960fa
#
_cell.length_a   1.000
_cell.length_b   1.000
_cell.length_c   1.000
_cell.angle_alpha   90.00
_cell.angle_beta   90.00
_cell.angle_gamma   90.00
#
_symmetry.space_group_name_H-M   'P 1'
#
loop_
_entity.id
_entity.type
_entity.pdbx_description
1 polymer ?
#
loop_
_entity_poly.entity_id
_entity_poly.type
_entity_poly.pdbx_seq_one_letter_code
_entity_poly.pdbx_strand_id
1 'polypeptide(L)'
;MEKRVDIIGGGLAGSEAALQLAADGFAVRLIEMRPFRTTGAHHGDKCAELVCSNSLKSTKEASAAGMLKAELELLGSHLLAFAHESSVPAGGALAVDREQSASLVTDALVQAGVARIEAEVVGIDPSGAFIIEDAHHEGPYVLEDPAPFCIIATGPLTSPALAESLRALTGEDHLSFYDAAAPIVYADSLDYDVVFGQSRYEEGVGDYLNAPFNKEEYEAFAQELIDARCVIKKEFESSDLFQACQPIEEIARKGFDAPRFGPLKPVGLVDPRTQKRPWAVVQLRAEGRDKQCYNLVGFQTNLAFPEQER
;
A
#
# COMPACT_ATOMS: atom_id res chain seq x y z
N MET A 1 15.14 -2.51 34.28
CA MET A 1 15.22 -3.09 32.92
C MET A 1 15.49 -1.93 31.99
N GLU A 2 16.45 -2.03 31.13
CA GLU A 2 16.75 -0.98 30.18
C GLU A 2 15.60 -0.83 29.17
N LYS A 3 15.03 0.38 29.08
CA LYS A 3 13.92 0.68 28.18
C LYS A 3 14.47 1.12 26.81
N ARG A 4 15.07 0.18 26.07
CA ARG A 4 15.53 0.40 24.69
C ARG A 4 14.92 -0.65 23.78
N VAL A 5 14.63 -0.26 22.53
CA VAL A 5 14.11 -1.15 21.50
C VAL A 5 14.64 -0.74 20.13
N ASP A 6 15.00 -1.74 19.33
CA ASP A 6 15.32 -1.60 17.92
C ASP A 6 14.12 -2.05 17.09
N ILE A 7 13.72 -1.23 16.14
CA ILE A 7 12.61 -1.54 15.21
C ILE A 7 13.18 -1.53 13.80
N ILE A 8 12.95 -2.61 13.06
CA ILE A 8 13.38 -2.74 11.67
C ILE A 8 12.18 -2.53 10.76
N GLY A 9 12.26 -1.52 9.90
CA GLY A 9 11.24 -1.13 8.94
C GLY A 9 10.38 0.03 9.41
N GLY A 10 10.48 1.16 8.71
CA GLY A 10 9.73 2.39 8.92
C GLY A 10 8.38 2.43 8.18
N GLY A 11 7.76 1.28 7.93
CA GLY A 11 6.41 1.19 7.38
C GLY A 11 5.34 1.52 8.42
N LEU A 12 4.05 1.26 8.10
CA LEU A 12 2.94 1.56 9.01
C LEU A 12 3.12 0.90 10.38
N ALA A 13 3.41 -0.40 10.41
CA ALA A 13 3.51 -1.15 11.66
C ALA A 13 4.71 -0.70 12.51
N GLY A 14 5.89 -0.50 11.90
CA GLY A 14 7.08 -0.07 12.62
C GLY A 14 6.97 1.37 13.14
N SER A 15 6.36 2.26 12.36
CA SER A 15 6.12 3.66 12.77
C SER A 15 5.12 3.74 13.93
N GLU A 16 4.02 2.97 13.90
CA GLU A 16 3.08 2.89 15.03
C GLU A 16 3.77 2.37 16.28
N ALA A 17 4.51 1.24 16.17
CA ALA A 17 5.24 0.67 17.30
C ALA A 17 6.27 1.65 17.87
N ALA A 18 6.97 2.39 17.02
CA ALA A 18 7.96 3.37 17.44
C ALA A 18 7.31 4.52 18.25
N LEU A 19 6.19 5.06 17.76
CA LEU A 19 5.47 6.14 18.46
C LEU A 19 4.88 5.69 19.80
N GLN A 20 4.25 4.51 19.85
CA GLN A 20 3.70 3.95 21.07
C GLN A 20 4.79 3.70 22.11
N LEU A 21 5.89 3.08 21.73
CA LEU A 21 7.00 2.78 22.65
C LEU A 21 7.71 4.05 23.12
N ALA A 22 7.90 5.05 22.25
CA ALA A 22 8.45 6.32 22.64
C ALA A 22 7.54 7.04 23.66
N ALA A 23 6.22 7.00 23.48
CA ALA A 23 5.25 7.55 24.44
C ALA A 23 5.32 6.83 25.79
N ASP A 24 5.62 5.52 25.82
CA ASP A 24 5.83 4.73 27.03
C ASP A 24 7.24 4.91 27.66
N GLY A 25 8.04 5.81 27.11
CA GLY A 25 9.36 6.19 27.61
C GLY A 25 10.47 5.22 27.27
N PHE A 26 10.34 4.46 26.18
CA PHE A 26 11.44 3.69 25.60
C PHE A 26 12.32 4.60 24.74
N ALA A 27 13.63 4.38 24.78
CA ALA A 27 14.55 4.90 23.76
C ALA A 27 14.42 4.00 22.51
N VAL A 28 13.84 4.55 21.46
CA VAL A 28 13.54 3.84 20.22
C VAL A 28 14.56 4.17 19.14
N ARG A 29 15.12 3.12 18.53
CA ARG A 29 15.95 3.21 17.34
C ARG A 29 15.22 2.52 16.19
N LEU A 30 14.89 3.29 15.14
CA LEU A 30 14.19 2.83 13.95
C LEU A 30 15.16 2.70 12.79
N ILE A 31 15.35 1.48 12.30
CA ILE A 31 16.26 1.17 11.19
C ILE A 31 15.39 1.06 9.93
N GLU A 32 15.55 2.01 9.02
CA GLU A 32 14.81 2.09 7.76
C GLU A 32 15.80 2.19 6.59
N MET A 33 15.64 1.32 5.60
CA MET A 33 16.60 1.26 4.50
C MET A 33 16.56 2.46 3.54
N ARG A 34 15.44 3.19 3.50
CA ARG A 34 15.32 4.40 2.67
C ARG A 34 15.95 5.61 3.35
N PRO A 35 16.61 6.51 2.62
CA PRO A 35 16.75 6.54 1.16
C PRO A 35 17.91 5.70 0.60
N PHE A 36 18.73 5.07 1.46
CA PHE A 36 19.91 4.30 1.03
C PHE A 36 19.55 3.21 0.00
N ARG A 37 18.49 2.43 0.29
CA ARG A 37 17.89 1.49 -0.67
C ARG A 37 16.41 1.68 -0.74
N THR A 38 15.86 1.55 -1.95
CA THR A 38 14.41 1.62 -2.21
C THR A 38 13.91 0.28 -2.72
N THR A 39 12.61 0.05 -2.59
CA THR A 39 11.91 -1.05 -3.29
C THR A 39 11.29 -0.52 -4.57
N GLY A 40 10.84 -1.40 -5.46
CA GLY A 40 10.12 -1.00 -6.68
C GLY A 40 8.78 -0.30 -6.43
N ALA A 41 8.23 -0.37 -5.21
CA ALA A 41 6.94 0.19 -4.85
C ALA A 41 7.02 1.52 -4.08
N HIS A 42 8.16 1.85 -3.47
CA HIS A 42 8.35 3.10 -2.76
C HIS A 42 8.91 4.19 -3.69
N HIS A 43 8.44 5.41 -3.49
CA HIS A 43 8.86 6.58 -4.27
C HIS A 43 9.57 7.65 -3.42
N GLY A 44 9.36 7.63 -2.11
CA GLY A 44 9.90 8.59 -1.16
C GLY A 44 10.81 7.98 -0.10
N ASP A 45 11.33 8.86 0.76
CA ASP A 45 12.18 8.53 1.91
C ASP A 45 11.43 8.59 3.25
N LYS A 46 10.16 9.02 3.22
CA LYS A 46 9.33 9.19 4.42
C LYS A 46 8.86 7.85 5.00
N CYS A 47 8.68 7.81 6.30
CA CYS A 47 8.09 6.67 6.98
C CYS A 47 6.60 6.51 6.66
N ALA A 48 6.06 5.31 6.85
CA ALA A 48 4.65 4.96 6.66
C ALA A 48 4.07 5.29 5.26
N GLU A 49 4.90 5.30 4.21
CA GLU A 49 4.45 5.48 2.84
C GLU A 49 3.51 4.35 2.43
N LEU A 50 2.32 4.72 1.90
CA LEU A 50 1.35 3.77 1.36
C LEU A 50 1.71 3.43 -0.09
N VAL A 51 2.09 2.20 -0.37
CA VAL A 51 2.61 1.78 -1.68
C VAL A 51 1.57 1.19 -2.64
N CYS A 52 0.60 0.44 -2.13
CA CYS A 52 -0.39 -0.23 -2.99
C CYS A 52 -1.57 0.68 -3.36
N SER A 53 -2.11 1.39 -2.38
CA SER A 53 -3.32 2.21 -2.50
C SER A 53 -3.32 3.24 -1.39
N ASN A 54 -3.91 4.41 -1.63
CA ASN A 54 -4.08 5.43 -0.59
C ASN A 54 -5.26 5.15 0.36
N SER A 55 -5.88 3.97 0.30
CA SER A 55 -7.05 3.62 1.12
C SER A 55 -6.71 2.68 2.26
N LEU A 56 -7.14 3.05 3.45
CA LEU A 56 -7.18 2.19 4.64
C LEU A 56 -8.52 1.44 4.77
N LYS A 57 -9.24 1.26 3.66
CA LYS A 57 -10.51 0.53 3.55
C LYS A 57 -11.68 1.20 4.29
N SER A 58 -12.78 0.47 4.47
CA SER A 58 -14.05 0.97 5.02
C SER A 58 -13.92 1.55 6.43
N THR A 59 -14.68 2.63 6.71
CA THR A 59 -14.86 3.21 8.05
C THR A 59 -16.13 2.71 8.74
N LYS A 60 -16.97 1.93 8.05
CA LYS A 60 -18.22 1.43 8.62
C LYS A 60 -17.92 0.38 9.69
N GLU A 61 -18.30 0.61 10.95
CA GLU A 61 -18.07 -0.31 12.07
C GLU A 61 -18.62 -1.73 11.84
N ALA A 62 -19.71 -1.86 11.07
CA ALA A 62 -20.26 -3.14 10.68
C ALA A 62 -19.38 -3.94 9.70
N SER A 63 -18.28 -3.37 9.20
CA SER A 63 -17.28 -4.05 8.38
C SER A 63 -16.05 -4.43 9.21
N ALA A 64 -15.37 -5.52 8.86
CA ALA A 64 -14.16 -5.94 9.55
C ALA A 64 -13.08 -4.81 9.61
N ALA A 65 -12.91 -4.06 8.52
CA ALA A 65 -11.95 -2.95 8.46
C ALA A 65 -12.38 -1.75 9.30
N GLY A 66 -13.68 -1.47 9.41
CA GLY A 66 -14.20 -0.39 10.26
C GLY A 66 -14.13 -0.76 11.73
N MET A 67 -14.49 -2.00 12.09
CA MET A 67 -14.37 -2.51 13.45
C MET A 67 -12.91 -2.44 13.95
N LEU A 68 -11.95 -2.90 13.14
CA LEU A 68 -10.53 -2.80 13.46
C LEU A 68 -10.09 -1.35 13.71
N LYS A 69 -10.58 -0.39 12.92
CA LYS A 69 -10.26 1.03 13.13
C LYS A 69 -10.84 1.56 14.45
N ALA A 70 -12.09 1.20 14.76
CA ALA A 70 -12.69 1.59 16.02
C ALA A 70 -11.91 1.02 17.23
N GLU A 71 -11.42 -0.21 17.15
CA GLU A 71 -10.54 -0.80 18.16
C GLU A 71 -9.20 -0.05 18.26
N LEU A 72 -8.58 0.28 17.13
CA LEU A 72 -7.32 1.03 17.08
C LEU A 72 -7.47 2.46 17.63
N GLU A 73 -8.60 3.12 17.39
CA GLU A 73 -8.93 4.42 18.00
C GLU A 73 -8.98 4.33 19.55
N LEU A 74 -9.65 3.30 20.08
CA LEU A 74 -9.70 3.04 21.52
C LEU A 74 -8.32 2.75 22.12
N LEU A 75 -7.43 2.13 21.33
CA LEU A 75 -6.05 1.85 21.72
C LEU A 75 -5.11 3.06 21.55
N GLY A 76 -5.62 4.19 21.04
CA GLY A 76 -4.85 5.42 20.86
C GLY A 76 -3.84 5.36 19.71
N SER A 77 -4.19 4.72 18.58
CA SER A 77 -3.32 4.66 17.40
C SER A 77 -2.95 6.04 16.87
N HIS A 78 -1.67 6.32 16.80
CA HIS A 78 -1.12 7.55 16.23
C HIS A 78 -1.37 7.62 14.72
N LEU A 79 -1.10 6.54 14.00
CA LEU A 79 -1.24 6.50 12.56
C LEU A 79 -2.69 6.70 12.09
N LEU A 80 -3.65 6.19 12.86
CA LEU A 80 -5.06 6.39 12.52
C LEU A 80 -5.48 7.85 12.70
N ALA A 81 -4.96 8.53 13.72
CA ALA A 81 -5.17 9.98 13.89
C ALA A 81 -4.60 10.78 12.71
N PHE A 82 -3.38 10.49 12.27
CA PHE A 82 -2.77 11.12 11.09
C PHE A 82 -3.51 10.79 9.79
N ALA A 83 -4.03 9.58 9.67
CA ALA A 83 -4.86 9.19 8.53
C ALA A 83 -6.16 10.00 8.46
N HIS A 84 -6.80 10.28 9.58
CA HIS A 84 -7.97 11.17 9.62
C HIS A 84 -7.61 12.61 9.28
N GLU A 85 -6.48 13.13 9.77
CA GLU A 85 -5.99 14.48 9.48
C GLU A 85 -5.67 14.67 8.00
N SER A 86 -5.05 13.67 7.36
CA SER A 86 -4.68 13.67 5.93
C SER A 86 -5.76 13.10 5.02
N SER A 87 -6.98 12.89 5.51
CA SER A 87 -8.04 12.24 4.74
C SER A 87 -8.45 13.01 3.50
N VAL A 88 -8.77 12.25 2.46
CA VAL A 88 -9.37 12.73 1.21
C VAL A 88 -10.73 12.08 1.01
N PRO A 89 -11.69 12.73 0.31
CA PRO A 89 -13.02 12.17 0.05
C PRO A 89 -12.94 10.82 -0.68
N ALA A 90 -13.57 9.79 -0.10
CA ALA A 90 -13.59 8.44 -0.65
C ALA A 90 -14.84 7.64 -0.22
N GLY A 91 -16.01 8.28 -0.16
CA GLY A 91 -17.27 7.67 0.28
C GLY A 91 -17.15 7.02 1.66
N GLY A 92 -17.48 5.74 1.78
CA GLY A 92 -17.38 4.99 3.04
C GLY A 92 -15.99 4.41 3.34
N ALA A 93 -14.92 4.84 2.68
CA ALA A 93 -13.55 4.42 2.95
C ALA A 93 -12.72 5.56 3.56
N LEU A 94 -11.77 5.22 4.41
CA LEU A 94 -10.72 6.15 4.84
C LEU A 94 -9.62 6.11 3.77
N ALA A 95 -9.57 7.12 2.92
CA ALA A 95 -8.46 7.35 2.01
C ALA A 95 -7.68 8.59 2.46
N VAL A 96 -6.39 8.61 2.18
CA VAL A 96 -5.49 9.67 2.62
C VAL A 96 -4.72 10.28 1.46
N ASP A 97 -4.33 11.52 1.63
CA ASP A 97 -3.22 12.11 0.86
C ASP A 97 -1.94 11.43 1.31
N ARG A 98 -1.31 10.65 0.41
CA ARG A 98 -0.16 9.79 0.75
C ARG A 98 1.01 10.59 1.26
N GLU A 99 1.31 11.70 0.61
CA GLU A 99 2.47 12.50 0.95
C GLU A 99 2.25 13.23 2.27
N GLN A 100 1.08 13.80 2.48
CA GLN A 100 0.72 14.45 3.74
C GLN A 100 0.74 13.45 4.88
N SER A 101 0.15 12.27 4.72
CA SER A 101 0.13 11.22 5.73
C SER A 101 1.53 10.77 6.12
N ALA A 102 2.39 10.48 5.14
CA ALA A 102 3.78 10.07 5.38
C ALA A 102 4.60 11.19 6.05
N SER A 103 4.34 12.46 5.70
CA SER A 103 4.98 13.61 6.34
C SER A 103 4.61 13.71 7.82
N LEU A 104 3.30 13.64 8.14
CA LEU A 104 2.81 13.70 9.52
C LEU A 104 3.44 12.62 10.40
N VAL A 105 3.52 11.39 9.88
CA VAL A 105 4.14 10.28 10.61
C VAL A 105 5.64 10.52 10.81
N THR A 106 6.35 10.93 9.77
CA THR A 106 7.79 11.16 9.83
C THR A 106 8.14 12.29 10.82
N ASP A 107 7.39 13.39 10.79
CA ASP A 107 7.56 14.50 11.70
C ASP A 107 7.26 14.10 13.16
N ALA A 108 6.22 13.29 13.37
CA ALA A 108 5.88 12.78 14.69
C ALA A 108 6.97 11.88 15.28
N LEU A 109 7.59 11.01 14.46
CA LEU A 109 8.74 10.19 14.89
C LEU A 109 9.91 11.06 15.34
N VAL A 110 10.24 12.11 14.59
CA VAL A 110 11.29 13.07 14.97
C VAL A 110 10.94 13.78 16.27
N GLN A 111 9.71 14.29 16.42
CA GLN A 111 9.23 14.96 17.63
C GLN A 111 9.22 14.06 18.85
N ALA A 112 8.93 12.76 18.68
CA ALA A 112 8.97 11.77 19.74
C ALA A 112 10.42 11.37 20.12
N GLY A 113 11.44 11.88 19.45
CA GLY A 113 12.84 11.56 19.72
C GLY A 113 13.27 10.18 19.26
N VAL A 114 12.56 9.58 18.29
CA VAL A 114 12.94 8.31 17.68
C VAL A 114 14.24 8.49 16.87
N ALA A 115 15.26 7.71 17.20
CA ALA A 115 16.54 7.73 16.49
C ALA A 115 16.41 6.91 15.20
N ARG A 116 16.32 7.58 14.04
CA ARG A 116 16.27 6.92 12.72
C ARG A 116 17.69 6.63 12.23
N ILE A 117 17.91 5.38 11.83
CA ILE A 117 19.12 4.92 11.13
C ILE A 117 18.75 4.57 9.70
N GLU A 118 19.39 5.22 8.73
CA GLU A 118 19.18 5.00 7.29
C GLU A 118 20.09 3.88 6.80
N ALA A 119 19.66 2.64 7.03
CA ALA A 119 20.41 1.44 6.69
C ALA A 119 19.50 0.27 6.35
N GLU A 120 19.97 -0.62 5.50
CA GLU A 120 19.36 -1.93 5.26
C GLU A 120 19.88 -2.93 6.28
N VAL A 121 18.98 -3.64 6.95
CA VAL A 121 19.35 -4.83 7.71
C VAL A 121 19.46 -5.99 6.73
N VAL A 122 20.68 -6.49 6.55
CA VAL A 122 20.98 -7.58 5.62
C VAL A 122 21.11 -8.94 6.30
N GLY A 123 21.15 -8.96 7.63
CA GLY A 123 21.23 -10.22 8.37
C GLY A 123 21.13 -10.04 9.88
N ILE A 124 21.04 -11.19 10.55
CA ILE A 124 21.08 -11.31 12.01
C ILE A 124 22.17 -12.34 12.32
N ASP A 125 23.14 -11.97 13.13
CA ASP A 125 24.22 -12.87 13.51
C ASP A 125 23.78 -13.90 14.57
N PRO A 126 24.57 -14.92 14.87
CA PRO A 126 24.24 -15.93 15.88
C PRO A 126 24.06 -15.39 17.31
N SER A 127 24.54 -14.18 17.61
CA SER A 127 24.32 -13.50 18.89
C SER A 127 23.01 -12.74 18.94
N GLY A 128 22.32 -12.59 17.81
CA GLY A 128 21.10 -11.78 17.64
C GLY A 128 21.37 -10.32 17.26
N ALA A 129 22.62 -9.95 16.99
CA ALA A 129 22.96 -8.60 16.55
C ALA A 129 22.65 -8.42 15.05
N PHE A 130 22.23 -7.20 14.66
CA PHE A 130 21.91 -6.88 13.27
C PHE A 130 23.17 -6.61 12.47
N ILE A 131 23.22 -7.19 11.27
CA ILE A 131 24.20 -6.87 10.23
C ILE A 131 23.52 -5.88 9.31
N ILE A 132 24.08 -4.68 9.16
CA ILE A 132 23.50 -3.57 8.38
C ILE A 132 24.45 -3.11 7.28
N GLU A 133 23.87 -2.53 6.24
CA GLU A 133 24.56 -1.76 5.18
C GLU A 133 23.98 -0.35 5.10
N ASP A 134 24.83 0.64 4.91
CA ASP A 134 24.45 2.04 4.72
C ASP A 134 25.35 2.75 3.68
N ALA A 135 25.09 4.04 3.46
CA ALA A 135 25.84 4.85 2.49
C ALA A 135 27.22 5.30 2.99
N HIS A 136 27.57 5.07 4.26
CA HIS A 136 28.74 5.65 4.92
C HIS A 136 29.87 4.65 5.18
N HIS A 137 29.56 3.34 5.12
CA HIS A 137 30.50 2.25 5.38
C HIS A 137 30.70 1.39 4.14
N GLU A 138 31.91 0.84 3.99
CA GLU A 138 32.23 -0.11 2.93
C GLU A 138 31.78 -1.52 3.34
N GLY A 139 30.67 -2.00 2.75
CA GLY A 139 30.11 -3.32 2.99
C GLY A 139 29.37 -3.49 4.33
N PRO A 140 28.84 -4.70 4.59
CA PRO A 140 28.06 -4.96 5.79
C PRO A 140 28.90 -4.88 7.07
N TYR A 141 28.30 -4.37 8.14
CA TYR A 141 28.91 -4.33 9.46
C TYR A 141 27.87 -4.62 10.55
N VAL A 142 28.35 -5.02 11.73
CA VAL A 142 27.47 -5.31 12.86
C VAL A 142 27.06 -4.01 13.53
N LEU A 143 25.75 -3.83 13.74
CA LEU A 143 25.22 -2.68 14.45
C LEU A 143 25.66 -2.72 15.92
N GLU A 144 26.36 -1.68 16.33
CA GLU A 144 26.86 -1.57 17.70
C GLU A 144 25.73 -1.35 18.71
N ASP A 145 25.94 -1.82 19.92
CA ASP A 145 25.08 -1.62 21.08
C ASP A 145 23.61 -2.01 20.81
N PRO A 146 23.31 -3.29 20.48
CA PRO A 146 21.94 -3.72 20.19
C PRO A 146 21.03 -3.53 21.39
N ALA A 147 19.79 -3.12 21.17
CA ALA A 147 18.80 -3.03 22.21
C ALA A 147 18.39 -4.44 22.73
N PRO A 148 17.95 -4.54 23.99
CA PRO A 148 17.54 -5.85 24.56
C PRO A 148 16.26 -6.41 23.92
N PHE A 149 15.51 -5.58 23.18
CA PHE A 149 14.31 -5.97 22.47
C PHE A 149 14.38 -5.49 21.03
N CYS A 150 13.83 -6.30 20.12
CA CYS A 150 13.71 -5.93 18.74
C CYS A 150 12.32 -6.24 18.18
N ILE A 151 11.87 -5.41 17.25
CA ILE A 151 10.63 -5.61 16.47
C ILE A 151 11.00 -5.60 14.99
N ILE A 152 10.70 -6.69 14.28
CA ILE A 152 10.86 -6.76 12.82
C ILE A 152 9.52 -6.45 12.18
N ALA A 153 9.42 -5.28 11.55
CA ALA A 153 8.18 -4.72 10.98
C ALA A 153 8.37 -4.33 9.50
N THR A 154 9.16 -5.11 8.77
CA THR A 154 9.56 -4.83 7.38
C THR A 154 8.45 -5.09 6.35
N GLY A 155 7.38 -5.78 6.75
CA GLY A 155 6.20 -6.01 5.91
C GLY A 155 6.47 -6.87 4.67
N PRO A 156 5.63 -6.75 3.64
CA PRO A 156 5.72 -7.62 2.45
C PRO A 156 6.90 -7.29 1.53
N LEU A 157 7.57 -6.16 1.72
CA LEU A 157 8.70 -5.70 0.91
C LEU A 157 10.05 -5.85 1.67
N THR A 158 10.15 -6.85 2.55
CA THR A 158 11.39 -7.23 3.22
C THR A 158 12.48 -7.52 2.18
N SER A 159 13.69 -7.00 2.40
CA SER A 159 14.80 -7.23 1.48
C SER A 159 15.15 -8.71 1.37
N PRO A 160 15.63 -9.17 0.21
CA PRO A 160 15.98 -10.58 0.01
C PRO A 160 17.01 -11.09 1.02
N ALA A 161 17.98 -10.27 1.40
CA ALA A 161 19.03 -10.64 2.36
C ALA A 161 18.46 -10.87 3.75
N LEU A 162 17.61 -9.95 4.25
CA LEU A 162 16.96 -10.12 5.55
C LEU A 162 15.96 -11.28 5.52
N ALA A 163 15.21 -11.46 4.43
CA ALA A 163 14.27 -12.57 4.28
C ALA A 163 14.98 -13.93 4.38
N GLU A 164 16.15 -14.08 3.76
CA GLU A 164 16.96 -15.30 3.84
C GLU A 164 17.49 -15.52 5.26
N SER A 165 17.97 -14.45 5.92
CA SER A 165 18.43 -14.52 7.32
C SER A 165 17.30 -14.92 8.28
N LEU A 166 16.08 -14.39 8.09
CA LEU A 166 14.92 -14.77 8.89
C LEU A 166 14.50 -16.22 8.64
N ARG A 167 14.54 -16.68 7.39
CA ARG A 167 14.27 -18.08 7.04
C ARG A 167 15.26 -19.01 7.72
N ALA A 168 16.54 -18.68 7.71
CA ALA A 168 17.58 -19.46 8.41
C ALA A 168 17.36 -19.49 9.92
N LEU A 169 16.89 -18.39 10.51
CA LEU A 169 16.65 -18.27 11.95
C LEU A 169 15.39 -19.03 12.40
N THR A 170 14.29 -18.96 11.64
CA THR A 170 12.99 -19.54 12.02
C THR A 170 12.80 -20.97 11.54
N GLY A 171 13.54 -21.40 10.51
CA GLY A 171 13.34 -22.68 9.82
C GLY A 171 12.04 -22.72 8.98
N GLU A 172 11.41 -21.58 8.74
CA GLU A 172 10.13 -21.45 8.04
C GLU A 172 10.34 -20.99 6.60
N ASP A 173 9.79 -21.74 5.63
CA ASP A 173 9.89 -21.42 4.19
C ASP A 173 8.76 -20.50 3.69
N HIS A 174 7.88 -20.03 4.59
CA HIS A 174 6.60 -19.40 4.23
C HIS A 174 6.60 -17.86 4.23
N LEU A 175 7.76 -17.22 4.07
CA LEU A 175 7.80 -15.78 3.80
C LEU A 175 7.39 -15.53 2.34
N SER A 176 6.10 -15.36 2.10
CA SER A 176 5.55 -15.03 0.79
C SER A 176 5.41 -13.53 0.65
N PHE A 177 6.03 -12.95 -0.38
CA PHE A 177 5.95 -11.54 -0.70
C PHE A 177 5.20 -11.39 -2.03
N TYR A 178 4.24 -10.47 -2.05
CA TYR A 178 3.49 -10.15 -3.26
C TYR A 178 3.37 -8.63 -3.42
N ASP A 179 3.81 -8.15 -4.56
CA ASP A 179 3.70 -6.74 -4.94
C ASP A 179 2.89 -6.61 -6.22
N ALA A 180 1.71 -5.98 -6.14
CA ALA A 180 0.95 -5.51 -7.27
C ALA A 180 0.40 -4.13 -6.93
N ALA A 181 0.85 -3.13 -7.65
CA ALA A 181 0.38 -1.76 -7.51
C ALA A 181 -0.82 -1.50 -8.41
N ALA A 182 -1.73 -0.62 -7.96
CA ALA A 182 -2.77 -0.09 -8.82
C ALA A 182 -2.22 1.13 -9.58
N PRO A 183 -2.44 1.24 -10.91
CA PRO A 183 -2.00 2.38 -11.69
C PRO A 183 -2.60 3.70 -11.19
N ILE A 184 -1.83 4.76 -11.34
CA ILE A 184 -2.25 6.14 -11.08
C ILE A 184 -2.27 6.87 -12.41
N VAL A 185 -3.36 7.60 -12.67
CA VAL A 185 -3.51 8.42 -13.88
C VAL A 185 -3.62 9.90 -13.51
N TYR A 186 -3.11 10.76 -14.39
CA TYR A 186 -3.24 12.20 -14.22
C TYR A 186 -4.65 12.67 -14.55
N ALA A 187 -5.12 13.70 -13.86
CA ALA A 187 -6.44 14.27 -14.06
C ALA A 187 -6.65 14.83 -15.48
N ASP A 188 -5.60 15.41 -16.07
CA ASP A 188 -5.62 15.98 -17.43
C ASP A 188 -5.60 14.91 -18.54
N SER A 189 -5.34 13.65 -18.21
CA SER A 189 -5.48 12.52 -19.13
C SER A 189 -6.90 11.96 -19.21
N LEU A 190 -7.82 12.43 -18.35
CA LEU A 190 -9.18 11.92 -18.29
C LEU A 190 -10.10 12.68 -19.26
N ASP A 191 -10.95 11.95 -19.98
CA ASP A 191 -12.04 12.53 -20.78
C ASP A 191 -13.25 12.81 -19.89
N TYR A 192 -13.40 14.06 -19.46
CA TYR A 192 -14.51 14.51 -18.61
C TYR A 192 -15.88 14.56 -19.30
N ASP A 193 -15.95 14.39 -20.61
CA ASP A 193 -17.22 14.17 -21.32
C ASP A 193 -17.69 12.71 -21.16
N VAL A 194 -16.80 11.79 -20.77
CA VAL A 194 -17.07 10.36 -20.60
C VAL A 194 -17.16 9.98 -19.12
N VAL A 195 -16.17 10.37 -18.32
CA VAL A 195 -16.15 10.04 -16.88
C VAL A 195 -17.18 10.85 -16.12
N PHE A 196 -17.79 10.24 -15.09
CA PHE A 196 -18.80 10.92 -14.27
C PHE A 196 -18.55 10.71 -12.77
N GLY A 197 -18.91 11.73 -11.97
CA GLY A 197 -18.80 11.70 -10.52
C GLY A 197 -20.01 11.01 -9.89
N GLN A 198 -19.81 9.91 -9.17
CA GLN A 198 -20.82 9.24 -8.35
C GLN A 198 -20.18 8.26 -7.36
N SER A 199 -20.71 8.23 -6.13
CA SER A 199 -20.46 7.14 -5.19
C SER A 199 -21.55 6.06 -5.32
N ARG A 200 -21.21 4.80 -5.06
CA ARG A 200 -22.17 3.69 -5.19
C ARG A 200 -23.29 3.83 -4.17
N TYR A 201 -24.53 3.66 -4.64
CA TYR A 201 -25.75 3.71 -3.83
C TYR A 201 -26.04 5.08 -3.20
N GLU A 202 -25.39 6.13 -3.66
CA GLU A 202 -25.60 7.50 -3.22
C GLU A 202 -26.18 8.35 -4.38
N GLU A 203 -27.03 9.30 -4.04
CA GLU A 203 -27.57 10.26 -5.01
C GLU A 203 -26.62 11.47 -5.14
N GLY A 204 -26.48 12.00 -6.35
CA GLY A 204 -25.68 13.19 -6.62
C GLY A 204 -24.25 12.94 -7.03
N VAL A 205 -23.43 13.98 -6.94
CA VAL A 205 -22.00 13.93 -7.27
C VAL A 205 -21.26 13.30 -6.09
N GLY A 206 -20.76 12.09 -6.29
CA GLY A 206 -19.99 11.36 -5.26
C GLY A 206 -18.50 11.68 -5.30
N ASP A 207 -17.77 11.02 -4.41
CA ASP A 207 -16.32 11.21 -4.23
C ASP A 207 -15.46 10.51 -5.29
N TYR A 208 -16.04 9.62 -6.07
CA TYR A 208 -15.37 8.85 -7.12
C TYR A 208 -15.71 9.37 -8.51
N LEU A 209 -14.72 9.39 -9.39
CA LEU A 209 -14.96 9.41 -10.82
C LEU A 209 -15.15 7.97 -11.33
N ASN A 210 -15.97 7.81 -12.34
CA ASN A 210 -16.33 6.50 -12.91
C ASN A 210 -16.10 6.54 -14.40
N ALA A 211 -15.22 5.68 -14.93
CA ALA A 211 -15.03 5.46 -16.35
C ALA A 211 -15.89 4.27 -16.80
N PRO A 212 -17.02 4.50 -17.49
CA PRO A 212 -17.94 3.44 -17.86
C PRO A 212 -17.53 2.75 -19.15
N PHE A 213 -17.83 1.47 -19.24
CA PHE A 213 -17.78 0.68 -20.47
C PHE A 213 -19.18 0.29 -20.93
N ASN A 214 -19.42 0.33 -22.24
CA ASN A 214 -20.45 -0.49 -22.85
C ASN A 214 -19.94 -1.94 -23.01
N LYS A 215 -20.75 -2.82 -23.63
CA LYS A 215 -20.39 -4.24 -23.74
C LYS A 215 -19.20 -4.46 -24.67
N GLU A 216 -19.23 -3.83 -25.82
CA GLU A 216 -18.21 -3.96 -26.87
C GLU A 216 -16.86 -3.40 -26.40
N GLU A 217 -16.86 -2.24 -25.75
CA GLU A 217 -15.66 -1.65 -25.15
C GLU A 217 -15.06 -2.55 -24.05
N TYR A 218 -15.92 -3.12 -23.19
CA TYR A 218 -15.47 -4.05 -22.16
C TYR A 218 -14.84 -5.31 -22.75
N GLU A 219 -15.47 -5.90 -23.79
CA GLU A 219 -14.98 -7.11 -24.43
C GLU A 219 -13.60 -6.87 -25.08
N ALA A 220 -13.40 -5.74 -25.73
CA ALA A 220 -12.11 -5.35 -26.28
C ALA A 220 -11.04 -5.16 -25.18
N PHE A 221 -11.40 -4.41 -24.14
CA PHE A 221 -10.51 -4.15 -23.01
C PHE A 221 -10.11 -5.44 -22.24
N ALA A 222 -11.08 -6.32 -21.96
CA ALA A 222 -10.82 -7.58 -21.27
C ALA A 222 -9.89 -8.51 -22.10
N GLN A 223 -10.06 -8.51 -23.42
CA GLN A 223 -9.17 -9.27 -24.31
C GLN A 223 -7.75 -8.70 -24.30
N GLU A 224 -7.61 -7.39 -24.37
CA GLU A 224 -6.31 -6.73 -24.26
C GLU A 224 -5.60 -7.00 -22.94
N LEU A 225 -6.32 -6.99 -21.81
CA LEU A 225 -5.75 -7.37 -20.52
C LEU A 225 -5.22 -8.81 -20.50
N ILE A 226 -5.96 -9.74 -21.12
CA ILE A 226 -5.58 -11.16 -21.18
C ILE A 226 -4.30 -11.35 -22.02
N ASP A 227 -4.20 -10.63 -23.13
CA ASP A 227 -3.12 -10.76 -24.10
C ASP A 227 -1.88 -9.93 -23.75
N ALA A 228 -2.02 -8.95 -22.85
CA ALA A 228 -0.95 -8.05 -22.46
C ALA A 228 0.20 -8.77 -21.76
N ARG A 229 1.42 -8.27 -22.00
CA ARG A 229 2.64 -8.77 -21.36
C ARG A 229 2.70 -8.36 -19.90
N CYS A 230 2.95 -9.34 -19.05
CA CYS A 230 3.21 -9.12 -17.64
C CYS A 230 4.71 -9.04 -17.37
N VAL A 231 5.07 -8.36 -16.28
CA VAL A 231 6.42 -8.42 -15.71
C VAL A 231 6.68 -9.88 -15.31
N ILE A 232 7.84 -10.42 -15.69
CA ILE A 232 8.23 -11.79 -15.34
C ILE A 232 8.35 -11.86 -13.82
N LYS A 233 7.55 -12.75 -13.21
CA LYS A 233 7.63 -13.02 -11.78
C LYS A 233 9.00 -13.57 -11.43
N LYS A 234 9.60 -13.07 -10.35
CA LYS A 234 10.81 -13.68 -9.79
C LYS A 234 10.44 -15.06 -9.24
N GLU A 235 11.36 -16.03 -9.26
CA GLU A 235 11.13 -17.45 -8.92
C GLU A 235 10.55 -17.69 -7.51
N PHE A 236 10.62 -16.72 -6.62
CA PHE A 236 10.09 -16.77 -5.25
C PHE A 236 8.69 -16.15 -5.06
N GLU A 237 8.08 -15.61 -6.11
CA GLU A 237 6.69 -15.16 -6.06
C GLU A 237 5.77 -16.39 -6.13
N SER A 238 5.20 -16.79 -4.99
CA SER A 238 4.29 -17.93 -4.93
C SER A 238 3.07 -17.72 -5.80
N SER A 239 2.56 -18.81 -6.38
CA SER A 239 1.30 -18.82 -7.15
C SER A 239 0.06 -18.51 -6.29
N ASP A 240 0.21 -18.48 -4.98
CA ASP A 240 -0.86 -18.26 -4.01
C ASP A 240 -1.09 -16.75 -3.78
N LEU A 241 -1.78 -16.14 -4.75
CA LEU A 241 -2.17 -14.74 -4.68
C LEU A 241 -3.27 -14.56 -3.63
N PHE A 242 -3.06 -13.61 -2.72
CA PHE A 242 -4.13 -13.18 -1.81
C PHE A 242 -5.34 -12.69 -2.62
N GLN A 243 -6.51 -13.31 -2.43
CA GLN A 243 -7.70 -13.09 -3.27
C GLN A 243 -8.09 -11.62 -3.43
N ALA A 244 -7.86 -10.81 -2.41
CA ALA A 244 -8.24 -9.39 -2.42
C ALA A 244 -7.27 -8.48 -3.21
N CYS A 245 -6.09 -8.97 -3.59
CA CYS A 245 -5.04 -8.22 -4.29
C CYS A 245 -4.62 -8.89 -5.60
N GLN A 246 -5.49 -9.72 -6.21
CA GLN A 246 -5.18 -10.35 -7.49
C GLN A 246 -5.09 -9.30 -8.60
N PRO A 247 -4.07 -9.38 -9.48
CA PRO A 247 -3.99 -8.54 -10.65
C PRO A 247 -5.21 -8.69 -11.55
N ILE A 248 -5.63 -7.59 -12.15
CA ILE A 248 -6.85 -7.54 -12.98
C ILE A 248 -6.76 -8.49 -14.18
N GLU A 249 -5.59 -8.61 -14.78
CA GLU A 249 -5.32 -9.54 -15.88
C GLU A 249 -5.45 -11.01 -15.44
N GLU A 250 -5.06 -11.36 -14.22
CA GLU A 250 -5.24 -12.71 -13.68
C GLU A 250 -6.71 -13.01 -13.38
N ILE A 251 -7.47 -12.02 -12.94
CA ILE A 251 -8.92 -12.14 -12.77
C ILE A 251 -9.57 -12.37 -14.15
N ALA A 252 -9.17 -11.61 -15.17
CA ALA A 252 -9.69 -11.75 -16.53
C ALA A 252 -9.36 -13.12 -17.16
N ARG A 253 -8.14 -13.65 -16.92
CA ARG A 253 -7.72 -14.99 -17.39
C ARG A 253 -8.50 -16.13 -16.74
N LYS A 254 -8.93 -15.96 -15.47
CA LYS A 254 -9.79 -16.95 -14.78
C LYS A 254 -11.22 -16.98 -15.30
N GLY A 255 -11.68 -15.88 -15.87
CA GLY A 255 -12.99 -15.77 -16.49
C GLY A 255 -13.15 -14.39 -17.13
N PHE A 256 -13.45 -14.38 -18.44
CA PHE A 256 -13.55 -13.18 -19.24
C PHE A 256 -14.46 -12.09 -18.61
N ASP A 257 -15.57 -12.49 -18.02
CA ASP A 257 -16.50 -11.60 -17.33
C ASP A 257 -16.18 -11.40 -15.83
N ALA A 258 -15.19 -12.09 -15.27
CA ALA A 258 -14.90 -12.02 -13.83
C ALA A 258 -14.58 -10.59 -13.33
N PRO A 259 -13.84 -9.74 -14.05
CA PRO A 259 -13.59 -8.36 -13.62
C PRO A 259 -14.87 -7.56 -13.39
N ARG A 260 -15.89 -7.70 -14.23
CA ARG A 260 -17.16 -6.94 -14.09
C ARG A 260 -18.07 -7.43 -12.95
N PHE A 261 -17.80 -8.59 -12.37
CA PHE A 261 -18.43 -9.06 -11.12
C PHE A 261 -17.57 -8.81 -9.88
N GLY A 262 -16.34 -8.37 -10.09
CA GLY A 262 -15.34 -8.02 -9.10
C GLY A 262 -14.97 -6.53 -9.12
N PRO A 263 -13.72 -6.19 -9.47
CA PRO A 263 -13.20 -4.81 -9.41
C PRO A 263 -13.97 -3.82 -10.28
N LEU A 264 -14.40 -4.23 -11.48
CA LEU A 264 -15.10 -3.37 -12.45
C LEU A 264 -16.63 -3.46 -12.36
N LYS A 265 -17.13 -3.90 -11.21
CA LYS A 265 -18.56 -4.08 -10.98
C LYS A 265 -19.35 -2.76 -11.16
N PRO A 266 -20.43 -2.70 -12.00
CA PRO A 266 -21.16 -1.46 -12.25
C PRO A 266 -22.35 -1.23 -11.29
N VAL A 267 -22.59 -2.13 -10.34
CA VAL A 267 -23.76 -2.11 -9.46
C VAL A 267 -23.74 -0.87 -8.57
N GLY A 268 -24.90 -0.19 -8.46
CA GLY A 268 -25.05 1.02 -7.66
C GLY A 268 -24.64 2.31 -8.39
N LEU A 269 -24.33 2.24 -9.70
CA LEU A 269 -23.97 3.39 -10.54
C LEU A 269 -24.93 3.52 -11.71
N VAL A 270 -25.16 4.77 -12.10
CA VAL A 270 -25.97 5.14 -13.28
C VAL A 270 -25.18 6.15 -14.10
N ASP A 271 -24.90 5.82 -15.35
CA ASP A 271 -24.25 6.75 -16.29
C ASP A 271 -25.23 7.88 -16.65
N PRO A 272 -24.90 9.14 -16.33
CA PRO A 272 -25.80 10.26 -16.58
C PRO A 272 -26.07 10.52 -18.07
N ARG A 273 -25.18 10.08 -18.96
CA ARG A 273 -25.34 10.24 -20.42
C ARG A 273 -26.41 9.30 -20.99
N THR A 274 -26.44 8.07 -20.47
CA THR A 274 -27.35 7.03 -20.98
C THR A 274 -28.55 6.79 -20.09
N GLN A 275 -28.54 7.31 -18.86
CA GLN A 275 -29.52 7.05 -17.79
C GLN A 275 -29.66 5.53 -17.47
N LYS A 276 -28.61 4.76 -17.75
CA LYS A 276 -28.56 3.30 -17.53
C LYS A 276 -27.34 2.91 -16.73
N ARG A 277 -27.41 1.75 -16.13
CA ARG A 277 -26.24 1.11 -15.51
C ARG A 277 -25.25 0.71 -16.62
N PRO A 278 -23.97 1.11 -16.51
CA PRO A 278 -22.94 0.69 -17.43
C PRO A 278 -22.75 -0.84 -17.46
N TRP A 279 -22.08 -1.35 -18.50
CA TRP A 279 -21.74 -2.78 -18.55
C TRP A 279 -20.66 -3.13 -17.53
N ALA A 280 -19.62 -2.32 -17.44
CA ALA A 280 -18.57 -2.35 -16.43
C ALA A 280 -18.11 -0.93 -16.12
N VAL A 281 -17.34 -0.73 -15.03
CA VAL A 281 -16.84 0.59 -14.62
C VAL A 281 -15.47 0.45 -13.96
N VAL A 282 -14.50 1.24 -14.41
CA VAL A 282 -13.32 1.55 -13.61
C VAL A 282 -13.65 2.72 -12.70
N GLN A 283 -13.54 2.54 -11.39
CA GLN A 283 -13.66 3.63 -10.42
C GLN A 283 -12.31 4.27 -10.18
N LEU A 284 -12.29 5.60 -10.14
CA LEU A 284 -11.11 6.42 -9.93
C LEU A 284 -11.28 7.17 -8.61
N ARG A 285 -10.27 7.09 -7.74
CA ARG A 285 -10.22 7.78 -6.45
C ARG A 285 -9.08 8.79 -6.47
N ALA A 286 -9.34 10.02 -6.02
CA ALA A 286 -8.31 11.04 -5.90
C ALA A 286 -7.17 10.59 -4.98
N GLU A 287 -5.94 10.82 -5.38
CA GLU A 287 -4.73 10.56 -4.59
C GLU A 287 -4.43 11.68 -3.58
N GLY A 288 -4.85 12.91 -3.88
CA GLY A 288 -4.66 14.06 -3.01
C GLY A 288 -5.88 14.98 -3.02
N ARG A 289 -5.90 15.96 -2.13
CA ARG A 289 -6.97 16.97 -2.02
C ARG A 289 -7.09 17.86 -3.25
N ASP A 290 -6.00 18.05 -3.97
CA ASP A 290 -5.93 18.82 -5.21
C ASP A 290 -6.49 18.10 -6.44
N LYS A 291 -6.75 16.78 -6.31
CA LYS A 291 -7.31 15.92 -7.36
C LYS A 291 -6.52 15.93 -8.67
N GLN A 292 -5.20 16.11 -8.61
CA GLN A 292 -4.36 16.09 -9.81
C GLN A 292 -4.08 14.69 -10.34
N CYS A 293 -4.19 13.68 -9.47
CA CYS A 293 -3.99 12.27 -9.81
C CYS A 293 -5.11 11.42 -9.24
N TYR A 294 -5.39 10.31 -9.93
CA TYR A 294 -6.40 9.35 -9.53
C TYR A 294 -5.84 7.93 -9.56
N ASN A 295 -6.11 7.17 -8.49
CA ASN A 295 -5.82 5.75 -8.40
C ASN A 295 -6.97 4.93 -8.97
N LEU A 296 -6.67 3.91 -9.76
CA LEU A 296 -7.64 2.95 -10.28
C LEU A 296 -8.04 1.96 -9.18
N VAL A 297 -9.27 2.08 -8.69
CA VAL A 297 -9.74 1.33 -7.52
C VAL A 297 -9.91 -0.16 -7.84
N GLY A 298 -9.20 -1.01 -7.08
CA GLY A 298 -9.26 -2.47 -7.25
C GLY A 298 -8.58 -2.97 -8.53
N PHE A 299 -7.76 -2.15 -9.15
CA PHE A 299 -7.10 -2.43 -10.42
C PHE A 299 -5.59 -2.69 -10.22
N GLN A 300 -5.25 -3.58 -9.30
CA GLN A 300 -3.86 -4.04 -9.17
C GLN A 300 -3.45 -4.75 -10.46
N THR A 301 -2.21 -4.55 -10.91
CA THR A 301 -1.72 -5.15 -12.15
C THR A 301 -0.23 -5.48 -12.07
N ASN A 302 0.17 -6.54 -12.78
CA ASN A 302 1.55 -6.91 -13.08
C ASN A 302 1.89 -6.67 -14.57
N LEU A 303 1.05 -5.94 -15.28
CA LEU A 303 1.34 -5.60 -16.68
C LEU A 303 2.66 -4.84 -16.78
N ALA A 304 3.44 -5.13 -17.81
CA ALA A 304 4.62 -4.35 -18.14
C ALA A 304 4.24 -2.89 -18.39
N PHE A 305 5.06 -1.94 -17.94
CA PHE A 305 4.76 -0.51 -18.01
C PHE A 305 4.28 -0.03 -19.40
N PRO A 306 4.92 -0.46 -20.54
CA PRO A 306 4.43 -0.08 -21.87
C PRO A 306 3.03 -0.62 -22.22
N GLU A 307 2.56 -1.67 -21.55
CA GLU A 307 1.20 -2.19 -21.72
C GLU A 307 0.19 -1.38 -20.90
N GLN A 308 0.63 -0.79 -19.78
CA GLN A 308 -0.22 0.10 -18.96
C GLN A 308 -0.43 1.47 -19.60
N GLU A 309 0.50 1.93 -20.45
CA GLU A 309 0.41 3.20 -21.19
C GLU A 309 -0.47 3.12 -22.43
N ARG A 310 -0.82 1.94 -22.90
CA ARG A 310 -1.61 1.69 -24.11
C ARG A 310 -3.11 1.76 -23.85
#